data_181e812bc39c8a6d33e559cd105e7c93
#
_entry.id   181e812bc39c8a6d33e559cd105e7c93
#
_cell.length_a   1.000
_cell.length_b   1.000
_cell.length_c   1.000
_cell.angle_alpha   90.00
_cell.angle_beta   90.00
_cell.angle_gamma   90.00
#
_symmetry.space_group_name_H-M   'P 1'
#
loop_
_entity.id
_entity.type
_entity.pdbx_description
1 polymer ?
#
loop_
_entity_poly.entity_id
_entity_poly.type
_entity_poly.pdbx_seq_one_letter_code
_entity_poly.pdbx_strand_id
1 'polypeptide(L)'
;SSSAASDVYKRQVYNRAQLRDIYLTCQKLGLYLFIDGARLGYALAAPTGDLTAADIAEMCDVFTVGGTKMGALFGEAIVINHPALKKHFRHMMKHQGGLLAKGWLLGVQFSALMADGLYFQLGQKAVKQAMRIRTALLEKGIPLHVDSPTNQLFPIFSDEQVEALEEDFALEFQERVDESHVALRVCTSWATPERNVTAFIEKINKL
;
A
#
# COMPACT_ATOMS: atom_id res chain seq x y z
N SER A 1 2.25 -3.12 18.78
CA SER A 1 1.47 -3.00 17.52
C SER A 1 2.39 -3.29 16.34
N SER A 2 2.16 -4.36 15.61
CA SER A 2 2.81 -4.55 14.32
C SER A 2 1.86 -4.13 13.22
N SER A 3 2.29 -3.22 12.34
CA SER A 3 1.53 -2.85 11.16
C SER A 3 1.72 -3.94 10.10
N ALA A 4 0.68 -4.73 9.86
CA ALA A 4 0.77 -5.90 9.00
C ALA A 4 0.58 -5.63 7.50
N ALA A 5 0.25 -4.40 7.10
CA ALA A 5 -0.01 -4.11 5.69
C ALA A 5 1.23 -3.68 4.88
N SER A 6 2.28 -3.25 5.54
CA SER A 6 3.61 -3.08 4.93
C SER A 6 4.62 -2.90 6.06
N ASP A 7 5.43 -3.91 6.30
CA ASP A 7 6.62 -3.75 7.10
C ASP A 7 7.50 -2.68 6.42
N VAL A 8 7.83 -1.62 7.15
CA VAL A 8 8.61 -0.49 6.63
C VAL A 8 9.98 -0.94 6.11
N TYR A 9 10.48 -2.06 6.62
CA TYR A 9 11.80 -2.61 6.26
C TYR A 9 11.76 -3.67 5.14
N LYS A 10 10.67 -4.45 5.01
CA LYS A 10 10.62 -5.56 4.03
C LYS A 10 9.58 -5.36 2.95
N ARG A 11 8.58 -4.51 3.16
CA ARG A 11 7.51 -4.15 2.20
C ARG A 11 6.92 -5.36 1.46
N GLN A 12 6.84 -6.48 2.18
CA GLN A 12 6.27 -7.72 1.72
C GLN A 12 4.79 -7.77 2.07
N VAL A 13 4.02 -8.44 1.24
CA VAL A 13 2.62 -8.75 1.51
C VAL A 13 2.56 -10.09 2.23
N TYR A 14 1.88 -10.14 3.37
CA TYR A 14 1.61 -11.41 4.03
C TYR A 14 0.70 -12.27 3.17
N ASN A 15 0.99 -13.57 3.10
CA ASN A 15 0.06 -14.53 2.55
C ASN A 15 -0.95 -14.98 3.63
N ARG A 16 -1.98 -15.72 3.20
CA ARG A 16 -3.05 -16.18 4.08
C ARG A 16 -2.55 -17.04 5.25
N ALA A 17 -1.60 -17.91 5.01
CA ALA A 17 -1.03 -18.77 6.06
C ALA A 17 -0.28 -17.94 7.12
N GLN A 18 0.55 -17.00 6.68
CA GLN A 18 1.29 -16.11 7.57
C GLN A 18 0.37 -15.23 8.43
N LEU A 19 -0.65 -14.63 7.82
CA LEU A 19 -1.63 -13.82 8.56
C LEU A 19 -2.40 -14.66 9.59
N ARG A 20 -2.79 -15.87 9.22
CA ARG A 20 -3.44 -16.83 10.12
C ARG A 20 -2.55 -17.18 11.31
N ASP A 21 -1.27 -17.45 11.08
CA ASP A 21 -0.33 -17.79 12.15
C ASP A 21 -0.13 -16.62 13.12
N ILE A 22 -0.04 -15.39 12.60
CA ILE A 22 0.01 -14.17 13.42
C ILE A 22 -1.27 -14.04 14.25
N TYR A 23 -2.42 -14.17 13.62
CA TYR A 23 -3.71 -14.07 14.29
C TYR A 23 -3.87 -15.11 15.41
N LEU A 24 -3.57 -16.37 15.12
CA LEU A 24 -3.65 -17.45 16.12
C LEU A 24 -2.66 -17.23 17.28
N THR A 25 -1.47 -16.67 16.98
CA THR A 25 -0.51 -16.32 18.02
C THR A 25 -1.02 -15.19 18.90
N CYS A 26 -1.61 -14.15 18.33
CA CYS A 26 -2.25 -13.09 19.09
C CYS A 26 -3.36 -13.66 20.00
N GLN A 27 -4.22 -14.53 19.47
CA GLN A 27 -5.28 -15.16 20.25
C GLN A 27 -4.74 -15.98 21.45
N LYS A 28 -3.69 -16.79 21.24
CA LYS A 28 -3.03 -17.56 22.31
C LYS A 28 -2.44 -16.68 23.41
N LEU A 29 -1.99 -15.48 23.04
CA LEU A 29 -1.41 -14.52 23.98
C LEU A 29 -2.43 -13.54 24.58
N GLY A 30 -3.70 -13.67 24.25
CA GLY A 30 -4.75 -12.74 24.71
C GLY A 30 -4.60 -11.32 24.13
N LEU A 31 -3.98 -11.19 22.93
CA LEU A 31 -3.76 -9.93 22.24
C LEU A 31 -4.78 -9.75 21.12
N TYR A 32 -5.13 -8.50 20.87
CA TYR A 32 -5.89 -8.12 19.67
C TYR A 32 -4.95 -7.82 18.51
N LEU A 33 -5.30 -8.28 17.31
CA LEU A 33 -4.57 -7.98 16.08
C LEU A 33 -5.21 -6.77 15.39
N PHE A 34 -4.42 -5.71 15.23
CA PHE A 34 -4.77 -4.54 14.42
C PHE A 34 -3.95 -4.55 13.12
N ILE A 35 -4.61 -4.32 11.99
CA ILE A 35 -3.97 -4.18 10.68
C ILE A 35 -4.12 -2.74 10.21
N ASP A 36 -2.99 -2.03 10.04
CA ASP A 36 -2.95 -0.75 9.34
C ASP A 36 -3.11 -0.98 7.83
N GLY A 37 -4.28 -0.66 7.32
CA GLY A 37 -4.67 -0.84 5.93
C GLY A 37 -4.54 0.42 5.08
N ALA A 38 -3.63 1.35 5.40
CA ALA A 38 -3.43 2.59 4.63
C ALA A 38 -3.16 2.35 3.12
N ARG A 39 -2.67 1.17 2.76
CA ARG A 39 -2.44 0.71 1.38
C ARG A 39 -3.08 -0.65 1.08
N LEU A 40 -4.17 -0.96 1.77
CA LEU A 40 -4.82 -2.27 1.70
C LEU A 40 -5.18 -2.67 0.27
N GLY A 41 -5.74 -1.76 -0.52
CA GLY A 41 -6.13 -2.05 -1.91
C GLY A 41 -4.95 -2.45 -2.81
N TYR A 42 -3.77 -1.92 -2.57
CA TYR A 42 -2.55 -2.32 -3.31
C TYR A 42 -2.01 -3.66 -2.82
N ALA A 43 -2.06 -3.91 -1.52
CA ALA A 43 -1.64 -5.19 -0.95
C ALA A 43 -2.51 -6.35 -1.45
N LEU A 44 -3.83 -6.16 -1.49
CA LEU A 44 -4.77 -7.15 -2.02
C LEU A 44 -4.66 -7.36 -3.54
N ALA A 45 -4.07 -6.41 -4.26
CA ALA A 45 -3.84 -6.51 -5.70
C ALA A 45 -2.48 -7.11 -6.07
N ALA A 46 -1.63 -7.41 -5.08
CA ALA A 46 -0.29 -7.95 -5.31
C ALA A 46 -0.37 -9.33 -6.01
N PRO A 47 0.39 -9.57 -7.10
CA PRO A 47 0.32 -10.83 -7.85
C PRO A 47 0.71 -12.07 -7.04
N THR A 48 1.50 -11.87 -5.99
CA THR A 48 1.95 -12.93 -5.07
C THR A 48 1.02 -13.12 -3.88
N GLY A 49 -0.03 -12.28 -3.77
CA GLY A 49 -0.99 -12.32 -2.68
C GLY A 49 -2.10 -13.34 -2.92
N ASP A 50 -2.54 -13.98 -1.85
CA ASP A 50 -3.67 -14.92 -1.82
C ASP A 50 -4.78 -14.49 -0.85
N LEU A 51 -4.67 -13.23 -0.33
CA LEU A 51 -5.61 -12.66 0.61
C LEU A 51 -6.75 -11.92 -0.10
N THR A 52 -7.94 -12.08 0.41
CA THR A 52 -9.11 -11.26 0.09
C THR A 52 -9.45 -10.33 1.26
N ALA A 53 -10.30 -9.35 1.03
CA ALA A 53 -10.82 -8.50 2.12
C ALA A 53 -11.61 -9.32 3.18
N ALA A 54 -12.27 -10.40 2.77
CA ALA A 54 -12.96 -11.32 3.67
C ALA A 54 -11.95 -12.07 4.57
N ASP A 55 -10.85 -12.56 4.01
CA ASP A 55 -9.80 -13.22 4.79
C ASP A 55 -9.20 -12.27 5.85
N ILE A 56 -8.98 -11.01 5.50
CA ILE A 56 -8.53 -9.99 6.46
C ILE A 56 -9.57 -9.82 7.58
N ALA A 57 -10.86 -9.73 7.22
CA ALA A 57 -11.93 -9.58 8.20
C ALA A 57 -12.06 -10.78 9.14
N GLU A 58 -11.76 -11.99 8.68
CA GLU A 58 -11.79 -13.21 9.49
C GLU A 58 -10.57 -13.35 10.41
N MET A 59 -9.42 -12.79 10.00
CA MET A 59 -8.12 -13.01 10.64
C MET A 59 -7.55 -11.75 11.30
N CYS A 60 -8.40 -10.80 11.71
CA CYS A 60 -7.98 -9.69 12.55
C CYS A 60 -9.17 -9.15 13.38
N ASP A 61 -8.85 -8.44 14.46
CA ASP A 61 -9.85 -7.85 15.34
C ASP A 61 -10.28 -6.46 14.88
N VAL A 62 -9.33 -5.69 14.32
CA VAL A 62 -9.56 -4.35 13.77
C VAL A 62 -8.64 -4.14 12.55
N PHE A 63 -9.14 -3.50 11.53
CA PHE A 63 -8.29 -3.01 10.44
C PHE A 63 -8.79 -1.70 9.86
N THR A 64 -7.88 -0.94 9.26
CA THR A 64 -8.25 0.25 8.50
C THR A 64 -8.33 -0.06 7.00
N VAL A 65 -9.16 0.71 6.30
CA VAL A 65 -9.24 0.73 4.85
C VAL A 65 -8.84 2.13 4.41
N GLY A 66 -7.62 2.26 3.92
CA GLY A 66 -7.06 3.54 3.51
C GLY A 66 -7.80 4.13 2.32
N GLY A 67 -8.27 5.37 2.45
CA GLY A 67 -8.97 6.09 1.39
C GLY A 67 -8.07 7.01 0.59
N THR A 68 -7.25 7.81 1.25
CA THR A 68 -6.47 8.90 0.63
C THR A 68 -5.55 8.43 -0.50
N LYS A 69 -4.93 7.26 -0.35
CA LYS A 69 -4.05 6.68 -1.38
C LYS A 69 -4.82 5.90 -2.46
N MET A 70 -6.13 5.73 -2.28
CA MET A 70 -7.02 4.92 -3.13
C MET A 70 -8.13 5.72 -3.81
N GLY A 71 -8.00 7.05 -3.87
CA GLY A 71 -8.93 7.91 -4.59
C GLY A 71 -9.88 8.73 -3.74
N ALA A 72 -9.93 8.54 -2.42
CA ALA A 72 -10.62 9.46 -1.53
C ALA A 72 -9.84 10.76 -1.38
N LEU A 73 -10.54 11.86 -1.15
CA LEU A 73 -9.92 13.16 -0.87
C LEU A 73 -9.23 13.15 0.49
N PHE A 74 -9.80 12.46 1.48
CA PHE A 74 -9.27 12.33 2.84
C PHE A 74 -9.94 11.18 3.59
N GLY A 75 -9.30 10.73 4.68
CA GLY A 75 -9.86 9.81 5.64
C GLY A 75 -9.57 8.34 5.40
N GLU A 76 -9.94 7.56 6.40
CA GLU A 76 -9.86 6.10 6.41
C GLU A 76 -11.15 5.53 6.99
N ALA A 77 -11.57 4.38 6.53
CA ALA A 77 -12.61 3.60 7.20
C ALA A 77 -11.95 2.64 8.21
N ILE A 78 -12.59 2.46 9.37
CA ILE A 78 -12.17 1.51 10.39
C ILE A 78 -13.19 0.39 10.44
N VAL A 79 -12.72 -0.85 10.28
CA VAL A 79 -13.52 -2.06 10.42
C VAL A 79 -13.18 -2.71 11.74
N ILE A 80 -14.16 -2.87 12.62
CA ILE A 80 -13.99 -3.48 13.93
C ILE A 80 -14.77 -4.79 13.93
N ASN A 81 -14.06 -5.92 13.95
CA ASN A 81 -14.66 -7.25 13.95
C ASN A 81 -14.96 -7.71 15.37
N HIS A 82 -14.02 -7.51 16.31
CA HIS A 82 -14.16 -7.99 17.67
C HIS A 82 -15.22 -7.21 18.48
N PRO A 83 -16.27 -7.88 19.03
CA PRO A 83 -17.39 -7.19 19.68
C PRO A 83 -17.00 -6.30 20.86
N ALA A 84 -16.01 -6.72 21.67
CA ALA A 84 -15.56 -5.95 22.83
C ALA A 84 -14.95 -4.58 22.42
N LEU A 85 -14.35 -4.48 21.24
CA LEU A 85 -13.73 -3.26 20.74
C LEU A 85 -14.75 -2.28 20.12
N LYS A 86 -15.98 -2.75 19.83
CA LYS A 86 -17.07 -1.89 19.36
C LYS A 86 -17.68 -1.05 20.48
N LYS A 87 -17.60 -1.55 21.72
CA LYS A 87 -18.22 -0.89 22.87
C LYS A 87 -17.62 0.50 23.08
N HIS A 88 -18.50 1.52 23.10
CA HIS A 88 -18.12 2.93 23.28
C HIS A 88 -17.17 3.51 22.22
N PHE A 89 -16.86 2.81 21.13
CA PHE A 89 -15.93 3.29 20.09
C PHE A 89 -16.32 4.68 19.55
N ARG A 90 -17.61 4.93 19.29
CA ARG A 90 -18.08 6.23 18.81
C ARG A 90 -17.84 7.36 19.82
N HIS A 91 -17.96 7.09 21.12
CA HIS A 91 -17.64 8.07 22.17
C HIS A 91 -16.14 8.35 22.23
N MET A 92 -15.31 7.32 22.12
CA MET A 92 -13.86 7.45 22.07
C MET A 92 -13.44 8.26 20.84
N MET A 93 -14.01 7.95 19.67
CA MET A 93 -13.76 8.71 18.43
C MET A 93 -14.12 10.18 18.58
N LYS A 94 -15.25 10.50 19.21
CA LYS A 94 -15.65 11.87 19.51
C LYS A 94 -14.69 12.55 20.49
N HIS A 95 -14.26 11.85 21.52
CA HIS A 95 -13.33 12.35 22.53
C HIS A 95 -11.96 12.70 21.94
N GLN A 96 -11.51 11.96 20.93
CA GLN A 96 -10.26 12.17 20.21
C GLN A 96 -10.39 13.13 19.01
N GLY A 97 -11.55 13.80 18.87
CA GLY A 97 -11.77 14.76 17.77
C GLY A 97 -12.04 14.10 16.39
N GLY A 98 -12.16 12.78 16.32
CA GLY A 98 -12.39 12.04 15.05
C GLY A 98 -13.83 12.04 14.56
N LEU A 99 -14.79 12.56 15.33
CA LEU A 99 -16.19 12.65 14.93
C LEU A 99 -16.52 14.02 14.35
N LEU A 100 -16.51 14.12 13.04
CA LEU A 100 -16.81 15.38 12.33
C LEU A 100 -18.34 15.65 12.30
N ALA A 101 -18.73 16.92 12.38
CA ALA A 101 -20.14 17.34 12.26
C ALA A 101 -20.73 16.99 10.88
N LYS A 102 -19.92 17.03 9.83
CA LYS A 102 -20.24 16.63 8.46
C LYS A 102 -19.56 15.32 8.06
N GLY A 103 -19.44 14.38 9.00
CA GLY A 103 -18.77 13.08 8.79
C GLY A 103 -19.37 12.20 7.68
N TRP A 104 -20.59 12.46 7.23
CA TRP A 104 -21.20 11.81 6.09
C TRP A 104 -20.40 12.02 4.79
N LEU A 105 -19.62 13.11 4.67
CA LEU A 105 -18.73 13.34 3.54
C LEU A 105 -17.65 12.24 3.42
N LEU A 106 -17.16 11.71 4.54
CA LEU A 106 -16.28 10.53 4.55
C LEU A 106 -17.04 9.29 4.06
N GLY A 107 -18.24 9.07 4.58
CA GLY A 107 -19.07 7.93 4.20
C GLY A 107 -19.40 7.89 2.71
N VAL A 108 -19.73 9.03 2.10
CA VAL A 108 -20.02 9.12 0.66
C VAL A 108 -18.82 8.71 -0.19
N GLN A 109 -17.59 9.13 0.19
CA GLN A 109 -16.38 8.74 -0.51
C GLN A 109 -16.17 7.22 -0.48
N PHE A 110 -16.33 6.61 0.70
CA PHE A 110 -16.19 5.16 0.83
C PHE A 110 -17.33 4.41 0.16
N SER A 111 -18.56 4.94 0.17
CA SER A 111 -19.66 4.37 -0.59
C SER A 111 -19.36 4.34 -2.09
N ALA A 112 -18.82 5.43 -2.63
CA ALA A 112 -18.42 5.50 -4.04
C ALA A 112 -17.24 4.55 -4.36
N LEU A 113 -16.23 4.50 -3.50
CA LEU A 113 -15.07 3.62 -3.69
C LEU A 113 -15.43 2.13 -3.61
N MET A 114 -16.41 1.76 -2.77
CA MET A 114 -16.83 0.35 -2.64
C MET A 114 -17.87 -0.06 -3.67
N ALA A 115 -18.58 0.91 -4.29
CA ALA A 115 -19.52 0.63 -5.36
C ALA A 115 -18.81 -0.10 -6.52
N ASP A 116 -19.43 -1.18 -7.00
CA ASP A 116 -18.96 -2.00 -8.12
C ASP A 116 -17.49 -2.45 -8.01
N GLY A 117 -16.96 -2.48 -6.80
CA GLY A 117 -15.58 -2.89 -6.52
C GLY A 117 -14.50 -1.91 -7.01
N LEU A 118 -14.84 -0.64 -7.22
CA LEU A 118 -13.92 0.38 -7.72
C LEU A 118 -12.62 0.46 -6.92
N TYR A 119 -12.69 0.38 -5.59
CA TYR A 119 -11.52 0.38 -4.70
C TYR A 119 -10.48 -0.67 -5.12
N PHE A 120 -10.93 -1.88 -5.40
CA PHE A 120 -10.06 -2.98 -5.80
C PHE A 120 -9.54 -2.82 -7.23
N GLN A 121 -10.37 -2.32 -8.14
CA GLN A 121 -9.98 -2.04 -9.54
C GLN A 121 -8.87 -0.97 -9.59
N LEU A 122 -8.97 0.09 -8.79
CA LEU A 122 -7.95 1.13 -8.69
C LEU A 122 -6.62 0.56 -8.14
N GLY A 123 -6.70 -0.33 -7.15
CA GLY A 123 -5.54 -1.06 -6.63
C GLY A 123 -4.86 -1.92 -7.71
N GLN A 124 -5.64 -2.72 -8.42
CA GLN A 124 -5.17 -3.58 -9.51
C GLN A 124 -4.51 -2.78 -10.63
N LYS A 125 -5.10 -1.66 -11.04
CA LYS A 125 -4.52 -0.76 -12.06
C LYS A 125 -3.12 -0.30 -11.63
N ALA A 126 -3.00 0.24 -10.43
CA ALA A 126 -1.74 0.78 -9.94
C ALA A 126 -0.66 -0.31 -9.81
N VAL A 127 -0.99 -1.48 -9.25
CA VAL A 127 -0.05 -2.59 -9.13
C VAL A 127 0.36 -3.11 -10.50
N LYS A 128 -0.56 -3.24 -11.46
CA LYS A 128 -0.23 -3.65 -12.83
C LYS A 128 0.76 -2.68 -13.48
N GLN A 129 0.59 -1.38 -13.29
CA GLN A 129 1.52 -0.36 -13.76
C GLN A 129 2.90 -0.49 -13.11
N ALA A 130 2.95 -0.70 -11.78
CA ALA A 130 4.20 -0.95 -11.06
C ALA A 130 4.93 -2.20 -11.58
N MET A 131 4.21 -3.30 -11.81
CA MET A 131 4.83 -4.54 -12.31
C MET A 131 5.42 -4.37 -13.71
N ARG A 132 4.82 -3.54 -14.57
CA ARG A 132 5.43 -3.21 -15.87
C ARG A 132 6.75 -2.44 -15.72
N ILE A 133 6.77 -1.45 -14.82
CA ILE A 133 8.02 -0.72 -14.50
C ILE A 133 9.06 -1.69 -13.92
N ARG A 134 8.66 -2.55 -12.98
CA ARG A 134 9.53 -3.58 -12.40
C ARG A 134 10.15 -4.48 -13.47
N THR A 135 9.37 -4.93 -14.43
CA THR A 135 9.87 -5.75 -15.53
C THR A 135 10.94 -5.00 -16.33
N ALA A 136 10.69 -3.76 -16.72
CA ALA A 136 11.64 -2.94 -17.46
C ALA A 136 12.95 -2.70 -16.69
N LEU A 137 12.86 -2.45 -15.37
CA LEU A 137 14.05 -2.30 -14.51
C LEU A 137 14.90 -3.57 -14.52
N LEU A 138 14.29 -4.74 -14.35
CA LEU A 138 14.99 -6.02 -14.31
C LEU A 138 15.56 -6.40 -15.67
N GLU A 139 14.85 -6.16 -16.77
CA GLU A 139 15.33 -6.39 -18.15
C GLU A 139 16.53 -5.51 -18.48
N LYS A 140 16.58 -4.29 -17.92
CA LYS A 140 17.73 -3.38 -18.03
C LYS A 140 18.89 -3.76 -17.10
N GLY A 141 18.70 -4.71 -16.20
CA GLY A 141 19.70 -5.14 -15.22
C GLY A 141 19.80 -4.21 -14.00
N ILE A 142 18.81 -3.34 -13.77
CA ILE A 142 18.74 -2.45 -12.60
C ILE A 142 18.26 -3.27 -11.41
N PRO A 143 19.07 -3.44 -10.34
CA PRO A 143 18.71 -4.23 -9.20
C PRO A 143 17.64 -3.54 -8.34
N LEU A 144 16.89 -4.33 -7.60
CA LEU A 144 15.91 -3.84 -6.64
C LEU A 144 16.46 -3.99 -5.22
N HIS A 145 16.45 -2.91 -4.44
CA HIS A 145 16.82 -2.93 -3.02
C HIS A 145 15.86 -3.82 -2.21
N VAL A 146 14.57 -3.75 -2.55
CA VAL A 146 13.51 -4.65 -2.05
C VAL A 146 12.66 -5.07 -3.23
N ASP A 147 12.47 -6.37 -3.40
CA ASP A 147 11.55 -6.91 -4.40
C ASP A 147 10.10 -6.88 -3.87
N SER A 148 9.45 -5.74 -4.07
CA SER A 148 8.08 -5.50 -3.64
C SER A 148 7.09 -5.86 -4.76
N PRO A 149 6.07 -6.68 -4.48
CA PRO A 149 5.00 -6.99 -5.44
C PRO A 149 3.86 -5.97 -5.43
N THR A 150 4.05 -4.80 -4.82
CA THR A 150 3.00 -3.79 -4.65
C THR A 150 3.17 -2.62 -5.62
N ASN A 151 2.47 -1.53 -5.36
CA ASN A 151 2.59 -0.28 -6.12
C ASN A 151 3.85 0.53 -5.80
N GLN A 152 4.72 0.07 -4.92
CA GLN A 152 5.96 0.72 -4.53
C GLN A 152 7.16 -0.14 -4.94
N LEU A 153 8.07 0.42 -5.70
CA LEU A 153 9.30 -0.23 -6.16
C LEU A 153 10.51 0.51 -5.59
N PHE A 154 11.60 -0.20 -5.40
CA PHE A 154 12.82 0.32 -4.79
C PHE A 154 14.04 -0.01 -5.66
N PRO A 155 14.15 0.55 -6.89
CA PRO A 155 15.31 0.35 -7.74
C PRO A 155 16.55 1.01 -7.15
N ILE A 156 17.72 0.40 -7.42
CA ILE A 156 19.03 0.95 -7.10
C ILE A 156 19.61 1.53 -8.39
N PHE A 157 19.94 2.81 -8.36
CA PHE A 157 20.52 3.52 -9.47
C PHE A 157 21.91 4.07 -9.11
N SER A 158 22.80 4.18 -10.09
CA SER A 158 24.03 4.98 -9.93
C SER A 158 23.69 6.47 -9.86
N ASP A 159 24.59 7.27 -9.30
CA ASP A 159 24.40 8.72 -9.23
C ASP A 159 24.21 9.33 -10.64
N GLU A 160 24.92 8.84 -11.67
CA GLU A 160 24.75 9.26 -13.07
C GLU A 160 23.34 8.92 -13.61
N GLN A 161 22.82 7.73 -13.27
CA GLN A 161 21.47 7.34 -13.68
C GLN A 161 20.41 8.20 -12.98
N VAL A 162 20.64 8.58 -11.72
CA VAL A 162 19.75 9.48 -10.98
C VAL A 162 19.70 10.84 -11.65
N GLU A 163 20.84 11.45 -11.97
CA GLU A 163 20.90 12.73 -12.68
C GLU A 163 20.13 12.68 -14.00
N ALA A 164 20.32 11.63 -14.79
CA ALA A 164 19.58 11.44 -16.03
C ALA A 164 18.08 11.29 -15.84
N LEU A 165 17.61 10.64 -14.75
CA LEU A 165 16.20 10.47 -14.45
C LEU A 165 15.55 11.76 -13.93
N GLU A 166 16.27 12.55 -13.15
CA GLU A 166 15.78 13.79 -12.53
C GLU A 166 15.49 14.91 -13.55
N GLU A 167 16.02 14.80 -14.79
CA GLU A 167 15.64 15.69 -15.89
C GLU A 167 14.12 15.65 -16.19
N ASP A 168 13.49 14.48 -16.02
CA ASP A 168 12.10 14.25 -16.44
C ASP A 168 11.18 13.83 -15.27
N PHE A 169 11.76 13.30 -14.16
CA PHE A 169 11.00 12.69 -13.06
C PHE A 169 11.50 13.15 -11.69
N ALA A 170 10.59 13.56 -10.83
CA ALA A 170 10.87 13.74 -9.40
C ALA A 170 10.76 12.37 -8.69
N LEU A 171 11.89 11.84 -8.25
CA LEU A 171 11.97 10.57 -7.56
C LEU A 171 12.27 10.78 -6.07
N GLU A 172 11.78 9.89 -5.24
CA GLU A 172 11.96 10.01 -3.80
C GLU A 172 13.16 9.18 -3.34
N PHE A 173 14.12 9.86 -2.71
CA PHE A 173 15.28 9.22 -2.10
C PHE A 173 14.84 8.27 -0.97
N GLN A 174 15.33 7.03 -0.99
CA GLN A 174 15.08 6.04 0.04
C GLN A 174 16.29 5.89 0.96
N GLU A 175 17.43 5.52 0.41
CA GLU A 175 18.68 5.42 1.15
C GLU A 175 19.90 5.36 0.21
N ARG A 176 21.08 5.68 0.75
CA ARG A 176 22.38 5.46 0.07
C ARG A 176 22.79 4.01 0.27
N VAL A 177 23.01 3.29 -0.83
CA VAL A 177 23.39 1.86 -0.80
C VAL A 177 24.90 1.70 -0.66
N ASP A 178 25.68 2.49 -1.42
CA ASP A 178 27.13 2.55 -1.38
C ASP A 178 27.64 3.95 -1.82
N GLU A 179 28.94 4.10 -2.10
CA GLU A 179 29.55 5.39 -2.45
C GLU A 179 28.97 6.02 -3.72
N SER A 180 28.43 5.23 -4.65
CA SER A 180 27.97 5.67 -6.00
C SER A 180 26.54 5.24 -6.34
N HIS A 181 25.83 4.57 -5.44
CA HIS A 181 24.49 4.07 -5.70
C HIS A 181 23.49 4.47 -4.61
N VAL A 182 22.27 4.75 -5.04
CA VAL A 182 21.13 5.06 -4.18
C VAL A 182 19.94 4.17 -4.52
N ALA A 183 19.19 3.78 -3.49
CA ALA A 183 17.86 3.24 -3.66
C ALA A 183 16.87 4.41 -3.75
N LEU A 184 16.07 4.44 -4.80
CA LEU A 184 14.98 5.41 -4.97
C LEU A 184 13.64 4.71 -4.79
N ARG A 185 12.63 5.47 -4.42
CA ARG A 185 11.25 4.97 -4.35
C ARG A 185 10.45 5.44 -5.57
N VAL A 186 9.98 4.49 -6.36
CA VAL A 186 9.06 4.69 -7.47
C VAL A 186 7.68 4.21 -7.07
N CYS A 187 6.68 5.08 -7.10
CA CYS A 187 5.31 4.75 -6.71
C CYS A 187 4.32 4.98 -7.84
N THR A 188 3.50 3.98 -8.13
CA THR A 188 2.29 4.16 -8.92
C THR A 188 1.08 4.34 -8.00
N SER A 189 0.02 4.95 -8.51
CA SER A 189 -1.21 5.16 -7.76
C SER A 189 -2.44 5.02 -8.67
N TRP A 190 -3.61 5.07 -8.06
CA TRP A 190 -4.87 5.13 -8.78
C TRP A 190 -4.92 6.24 -9.84
N ALA A 191 -4.23 7.36 -9.59
CA ALA A 191 -4.20 8.54 -10.46
C ALA A 191 -3.05 8.54 -11.47
N THR A 192 -2.14 7.57 -11.42
CA THR A 192 -0.98 7.53 -12.33
C THR A 192 -1.43 7.38 -13.77
N PRO A 193 -1.14 8.38 -14.66
CA PRO A 193 -1.50 8.29 -16.07
C PRO A 193 -0.65 7.23 -16.78
N GLU A 194 -1.24 6.51 -17.71
CA GLU A 194 -0.54 5.48 -18.48
C GLU A 194 0.65 6.04 -19.27
N ARG A 195 0.51 7.25 -19.81
CA ARG A 195 1.60 7.94 -20.52
C ARG A 195 2.84 8.16 -19.67
N ASN A 196 2.68 8.39 -18.35
CA ASN A 196 3.82 8.60 -17.46
C ASN A 196 4.55 7.27 -17.19
N VAL A 197 3.82 6.17 -17.09
CA VAL A 197 4.41 4.83 -16.98
C VAL A 197 5.24 4.50 -18.22
N THR A 198 4.66 4.74 -19.40
CA THR A 198 5.35 4.52 -20.68
C THR A 198 6.60 5.38 -20.78
N ALA A 199 6.50 6.69 -20.51
CA ALA A 199 7.65 7.61 -20.56
C ALA A 199 8.77 7.19 -19.57
N PHE A 200 8.40 6.74 -18.36
CA PHE A 200 9.39 6.25 -17.39
C PHE A 200 10.11 4.99 -17.89
N ILE A 201 9.39 4.04 -18.46
CA ILE A 201 9.95 2.81 -19.05
C ILE A 201 10.88 3.16 -20.23
N GLU A 202 10.48 4.09 -21.09
CA GLU A 202 11.31 4.55 -22.20
C GLU A 202 12.60 5.22 -21.71
N LYS A 203 12.54 6.00 -20.62
CA LYS A 203 13.73 6.60 -20.00
C LYS A 203 14.65 5.55 -19.40
N ILE A 204 14.11 4.56 -18.67
CA ILE A 204 14.86 3.41 -18.14
C ILE A 204 15.62 2.69 -19.27
N ASN A 205 14.97 2.44 -20.39
CA ASN A 205 15.58 1.74 -21.52
C ASN A 205 16.75 2.50 -22.16
N LYS A 206 16.84 3.81 -21.93
CA LYS A 206 17.91 4.67 -22.44
C LYS A 206 19.10 4.83 -21.46
N LEU A 207 18.93 4.47 -20.19
CA LEU A 207 20.02 4.44 -19.21
C LEU A 207 21.04 3.34 -19.55
#